data_b38f013a1570b61ba6a4900d566a438d
#
_entry.id   b38f013a1570b61ba6a4900d566a438d
#
_cell.length_a   1.000
_cell.length_b   1.000
_cell.length_c   1.000
_cell.angle_alpha   90.00
_cell.angle_beta   90.00
_cell.angle_gamma   90.00
#
_symmetry.space_group_name_H-M   'P 1'
#
loop_
_entity.id
_entity.type
_entity.pdbx_description
1 polymer ?
#
loop_
_entity_poly.entity_id
_entity_poly.type
_entity_poly.pdbx_seq_one_letter_code
_entity_poly.pdbx_strand_id
1 'polypeptide(L)'
;NAGRSITTGSSNSNVGYAAGRYLADGSTALTTPTNCVFLGSSTKASADGVTAENVFGYNAIGIGSNTTCIGASSNTKTQIYGDIILDKTVTAAGTTGAQTINKTCGSVNFRAGDTSLVVTDSRVTTASVIVATVATNDATMKTVVVVAAAGSFTIHANAAATAETRVNFIVIN
;
A
#
# COMPACT_ATOMS: atom_id res chain seq x y z
N ASN A 1 14.04 27.27 9.99
CA ASN A 1 13.12 27.83 8.95
C ASN A 1 12.16 26.74 8.39
N ALA A 2 11.60 25.90 9.27
CA ALA A 2 10.54 24.96 8.89
C ALA A 2 9.31 25.73 8.38
N GLY A 3 8.67 25.23 7.33
CA GLY A 3 7.43 25.81 6.77
C GLY A 3 7.51 27.25 6.30
N ARG A 4 8.70 27.83 6.15
CA ARG A 4 8.89 29.26 5.91
C ARG A 4 8.19 29.79 4.66
N SER A 5 7.99 28.95 3.67
CA SER A 5 7.42 29.35 2.38
C SER A 5 5.88 29.17 2.31
N ILE A 6 5.26 28.59 3.34
CA ILE A 6 3.83 28.37 3.38
C ILE A 6 3.10 29.71 3.50
N THR A 7 2.22 30.00 2.56
CA THR A 7 1.46 31.26 2.48
C THR A 7 -0.02 31.09 2.84
N THR A 8 -0.68 30.12 2.23
CA THR A 8 -2.12 29.87 2.42
C THR A 8 -2.45 28.46 2.91
N GLY A 9 -1.43 27.60 3.06
CA GLY A 9 -1.61 26.27 3.64
C GLY A 9 -1.99 26.33 5.12
N SER A 10 -2.75 25.34 5.59
CA SER A 10 -3.27 25.28 6.95
C SER A 10 -3.05 23.93 7.63
N SER A 11 -3.05 23.95 8.99
CA SER A 11 -2.98 22.74 9.82
C SER A 11 -1.75 21.85 9.54
N ASN A 12 -0.60 22.45 9.28
CA ASN A 12 0.64 21.73 8.98
C ASN A 12 1.56 21.67 10.20
N SER A 13 2.24 20.54 10.38
CA SER A 13 3.28 20.34 11.39
C SER A 13 4.65 20.20 10.72
N ASN A 14 5.52 21.19 10.92
CA ASN A 14 6.85 21.24 10.31
C ASN A 14 7.92 21.26 11.40
N VAL A 15 8.70 20.20 11.56
CA VAL A 15 9.73 20.08 12.59
C VAL A 15 11.07 19.67 11.98
N GLY A 16 12.06 20.54 12.12
CA GLY A 16 13.41 20.35 11.59
C GLY A 16 13.85 21.50 10.70
N TYR A 17 15.17 21.57 10.44
CA TYR A 17 15.72 22.60 9.55
C TYR A 17 15.16 22.46 8.14
N ALA A 18 14.57 23.52 7.58
CA ALA A 18 13.94 23.54 6.25
C ALA A 18 12.87 22.44 6.00
N ALA A 19 12.29 21.86 7.07
CA ALA A 19 11.21 20.89 6.95
C ALA A 19 9.99 21.54 6.28
N GLY A 20 9.44 20.89 5.25
CA GLY A 20 8.27 21.38 4.50
C GLY A 20 8.48 22.77 3.88
N ARG A 21 9.71 23.10 3.50
CA ARG A 21 10.01 24.39 2.86
C ARG A 21 9.95 24.33 1.34
N TYR A 22 10.34 23.20 0.76
CA TYR A 22 10.48 23.02 -0.67
C TYR A 22 9.71 21.82 -1.19
N LEU A 23 9.49 21.82 -2.50
CA LEU A 23 9.04 20.67 -3.26
C LEU A 23 10.18 19.66 -3.48
N ALA A 24 9.87 18.55 -4.13
CA ALA A 24 10.80 17.45 -4.42
C ALA A 24 12.10 17.90 -5.10
N ASP A 25 12.04 18.96 -5.91
CA ASP A 25 13.20 19.54 -6.59
C ASP A 25 14.21 20.25 -5.65
N GLY A 26 13.82 20.50 -4.41
CA GLY A 26 14.64 21.14 -3.38
C GLY A 26 14.82 22.65 -3.53
N SER A 27 14.17 23.29 -4.48
CA SER A 27 14.30 24.74 -4.79
C SER A 27 12.97 25.47 -4.88
N THR A 28 11.95 24.88 -5.46
CA THR A 28 10.62 25.45 -5.56
C THR A 28 9.93 25.48 -4.20
N ALA A 29 9.39 26.62 -3.81
CA ALA A 29 8.74 26.82 -2.52
C ALA A 29 7.47 26.00 -2.40
N LEU A 30 7.26 25.34 -1.25
CA LEU A 30 5.98 24.78 -0.86
C LEU A 30 5.11 25.89 -0.26
N THR A 31 3.98 26.20 -0.87
CA THR A 31 3.16 27.37 -0.50
C THR A 31 1.78 27.04 0.06
N THR A 32 1.17 25.96 -0.35
CA THR A 32 -0.26 25.66 -0.08
C THR A 32 -0.56 24.26 0.48
N PRO A 33 0.33 23.62 1.29
CA PRO A 33 0.02 22.31 1.88
C PRO A 33 -1.07 22.42 2.92
N THR A 34 -1.90 21.38 3.08
CA THR A 34 -2.97 21.33 4.07
C THR A 34 -2.96 20.01 4.84
N ASN A 35 -3.05 20.06 6.17
CA ASN A 35 -3.05 18.88 7.05
C ASN A 35 -1.81 17.97 6.88
N CYS A 36 -0.65 18.55 6.55
CA CYS A 36 0.58 17.79 6.28
C CYS A 36 1.51 17.74 7.50
N VAL A 37 2.34 16.70 7.56
CA VAL A 37 3.40 16.55 8.55
C VAL A 37 4.74 16.41 7.85
N PHE A 38 5.67 17.32 8.14
CA PHE A 38 7.06 17.27 7.67
C PHE A 38 8.00 17.21 8.89
N LEU A 39 8.46 16.01 9.22
CA LEU A 39 9.27 15.75 10.40
C LEU A 39 10.67 15.26 9.99
N GLY A 40 11.65 16.08 10.18
CA GLY A 40 13.05 15.83 9.82
C GLY A 40 13.66 16.99 9.04
N SER A 41 14.99 17.16 9.12
CA SER A 41 15.67 18.18 8.36
C SER A 41 15.53 17.97 6.86
N SER A 42 15.22 19.03 6.12
CA SER A 42 15.11 19.05 4.66
C SER A 42 14.06 18.09 4.08
N THR A 43 13.02 17.74 4.84
CA THR A 43 11.86 17.02 4.29
C THR A 43 11.16 17.91 3.26
N LYS A 44 10.68 17.29 2.19
CA LYS A 44 10.09 17.96 1.02
C LYS A 44 8.72 17.40 0.69
N ALA A 45 7.84 18.24 0.18
CA ALA A 45 6.58 17.78 -0.39
C ALA A 45 6.77 17.22 -1.82
N SER A 46 5.89 16.34 -2.26
CA SER A 46 5.87 15.85 -3.64
C SER A 46 5.50 16.95 -4.65
N ALA A 47 4.54 17.80 -4.28
CA ALA A 47 4.03 18.91 -5.09
C ALA A 47 3.47 20.01 -4.19
N ASP A 48 3.15 21.17 -4.75
CA ASP A 48 2.36 22.18 -4.06
C ASP A 48 0.88 21.80 -4.00
N GLY A 49 0.15 22.30 -3.02
CA GLY A 49 -1.26 21.97 -2.83
C GLY A 49 -1.56 20.57 -2.28
N VAL A 50 -0.55 19.83 -1.83
CA VAL A 50 -0.76 18.50 -1.22
C VAL A 50 -1.60 18.58 0.05
N THR A 51 -2.40 17.53 0.27
CA THR A 51 -3.26 17.39 1.45
C THR A 51 -2.97 16.07 2.15
N ALA A 52 -2.82 16.11 3.49
CA ALA A 52 -2.55 14.93 4.32
C ALA A 52 -1.34 14.10 3.84
N GLU A 53 -0.30 14.78 3.35
CA GLU A 53 0.98 14.16 3.03
C GLU A 53 1.88 14.17 4.27
N ASN A 54 2.31 13.00 4.74
CA ASN A 54 3.15 12.86 5.92
C ASN A 54 4.55 12.40 5.49
N VAL A 55 5.58 13.16 5.85
CA VAL A 55 6.96 12.90 5.42
C VAL A 55 7.89 12.88 6.64
N PHE A 56 8.52 11.74 6.86
CA PHE A 56 9.37 11.48 8.02
C PHE A 56 10.80 11.12 7.61
N GLY A 57 11.81 11.81 8.15
CA GLY A 57 13.21 11.48 7.98
C GLY A 57 14.03 12.57 7.29
N TYR A 58 15.36 12.52 7.47
CA TYR A 58 16.28 13.46 6.83
C TYR A 58 16.17 13.36 5.30
N ASN A 59 15.98 14.51 4.64
CA ASN A 59 15.90 14.63 3.18
C ASN A 59 14.84 13.74 2.51
N ALA A 60 13.84 13.27 3.27
CA ALA A 60 12.74 12.50 2.73
C ALA A 60 11.86 13.38 1.82
N ILE A 61 11.32 12.76 0.77
CA ILE A 61 10.44 13.41 -0.21
C ILE A 61 9.09 12.72 -0.15
N GLY A 62 8.02 13.50 -0.08
CA GLY A 62 6.66 12.99 -0.13
C GLY A 62 6.32 12.29 -1.45
N ILE A 63 5.26 11.53 -1.45
CA ILE A 63 4.82 10.72 -2.59
C ILE A 63 3.37 11.01 -3.02
N GLY A 64 2.80 12.11 -2.53
CA GLY A 64 1.47 12.61 -2.92
C GLY A 64 0.51 12.77 -1.75
N SER A 65 -0.64 13.37 -2.04
CA SER A 65 -1.70 13.56 -1.06
C SER A 65 -2.22 12.23 -0.49
N ASN A 66 -2.61 12.26 0.81
CA ASN A 66 -3.12 11.10 1.55
C ASN A 66 -2.10 9.94 1.66
N THR A 67 -0.81 10.26 1.73
CA THR A 67 0.26 9.26 1.85
C THR A 67 1.16 9.52 3.04
N THR A 68 1.89 8.48 3.45
CA THR A 68 2.95 8.58 4.45
C THR A 68 4.24 8.01 3.86
N CYS A 69 5.28 8.85 3.81
CA CYS A 69 6.63 8.48 3.42
C CYS A 69 7.52 8.42 4.67
N ILE A 70 8.22 7.32 4.89
CA ILE A 70 9.17 7.13 5.99
C ILE A 70 10.56 6.88 5.42
N GLY A 71 11.46 7.83 5.60
CA GLY A 71 12.82 7.78 5.09
C GLY A 71 12.99 8.33 3.68
N ALA A 72 14.24 8.60 3.32
CA ALA A 72 14.65 9.04 1.98
C ALA A 72 14.97 7.83 1.09
N SER A 73 14.99 8.02 -0.23
CA SER A 73 15.39 6.99 -1.20
C SER A 73 16.82 6.45 -1.00
N SER A 74 17.64 7.21 -0.28
CA SER A 74 19.01 6.81 0.12
C SER A 74 19.04 5.91 1.35
N ASN A 75 17.94 5.71 2.05
CA ASN A 75 17.91 4.83 3.22
C ASN A 75 18.07 3.37 2.78
N THR A 76 19.04 2.69 3.34
CA THR A 76 19.30 1.27 3.04
C THR A 76 18.44 0.32 3.87
N LYS A 77 17.90 0.78 5.00
CA LYS A 77 17.07 -0.02 5.91
C LYS A 77 16.04 0.87 6.62
N THR A 78 14.82 0.36 6.74
CA THR A 78 13.81 0.86 7.67
C THR A 78 13.45 -0.28 8.62
N GLN A 79 13.70 -0.09 9.92
CA GLN A 79 13.42 -1.11 10.94
C GLN A 79 12.19 -0.70 11.74
N ILE A 80 11.21 -1.59 11.78
CA ILE A 80 9.99 -1.43 12.57
C ILE A 80 9.97 -2.53 13.63
N TYR A 81 9.94 -2.14 14.90
CA TYR A 81 9.79 -3.09 16.01
C TYR A 81 8.31 -3.28 16.33
N GLY A 82 7.91 -4.52 16.48
CA GLY A 82 6.51 -4.90 16.75
C GLY A 82 5.75 -5.36 15.51
N ASP A 83 4.48 -5.64 15.69
CA ASP A 83 3.61 -6.15 14.63
C ASP A 83 3.25 -5.05 13.63
N ILE A 84 3.26 -5.39 12.34
CA ILE A 84 2.69 -4.55 11.29
C ILE A 84 1.26 -5.01 11.05
N ILE A 85 0.29 -4.16 11.41
CA ILE A 85 -1.13 -4.42 11.19
C ILE A 85 -1.51 -3.86 9.82
N LEU A 86 -1.76 -4.74 8.86
CA LEU A 86 -2.24 -4.38 7.54
C LEU A 86 -3.77 -4.42 7.49
N ASP A 87 -4.35 -3.48 6.77
CA ASP A 87 -5.78 -3.48 6.49
C ASP A 87 -6.15 -4.67 5.60
N LYS A 88 -7.07 -5.52 6.09
CA LYS A 88 -7.39 -6.81 5.48
C LYS A 88 -8.89 -7.09 5.42
N THR A 89 -9.29 -7.91 4.45
CA THR A 89 -10.61 -8.54 4.40
C THR A 89 -10.44 -10.06 4.41
N VAL A 90 -11.10 -10.71 5.36
CA VAL A 90 -11.18 -12.17 5.41
C VAL A 90 -12.56 -12.59 4.94
N THR A 91 -12.63 -13.27 3.80
CA THR A 91 -13.89 -13.78 3.27
C THR A 91 -14.45 -14.84 4.22
N ALA A 92 -15.72 -14.70 4.59
CA ALA A 92 -16.37 -15.64 5.50
C ALA A 92 -16.49 -17.05 4.87
N ALA A 93 -16.50 -18.08 5.70
CA ALA A 93 -16.81 -19.44 5.26
C ALA A 93 -18.21 -19.49 4.61
N GLY A 94 -18.35 -20.30 3.57
CA GLY A 94 -19.55 -20.39 2.74
C GLY A 94 -19.64 -19.33 1.64
N THR A 95 -18.78 -18.29 1.66
CA THR A 95 -18.69 -17.31 0.58
C THR A 95 -17.54 -17.69 -0.35
N THR A 96 -17.86 -18.19 -1.53
CA THR A 96 -16.88 -18.70 -2.50
C THR A 96 -16.92 -17.93 -3.82
N GLY A 97 -15.86 -18.08 -4.63
CA GLY A 97 -15.74 -17.48 -5.96
C GLY A 97 -15.20 -16.05 -5.95
N ALA A 98 -15.36 -15.34 -7.06
CA ALA A 98 -14.80 -14.01 -7.27
C ALA A 98 -15.23 -13.00 -6.21
N GLN A 99 -14.29 -12.18 -5.73
CA GLN A 99 -14.49 -11.17 -4.69
C GLN A 99 -13.91 -9.81 -5.12
N THR A 100 -14.46 -8.74 -4.57
CA THR A 100 -13.85 -7.40 -4.64
C THR A 100 -13.24 -7.09 -3.28
N ILE A 101 -11.91 -7.00 -3.21
CA ILE A 101 -11.17 -6.73 -1.98
C ILE A 101 -10.12 -5.64 -2.27
N ASN A 102 -10.45 -4.39 -1.95
CA ASN A 102 -9.54 -3.25 -2.09
C ASN A 102 -8.71 -3.10 -0.81
N LYS A 103 -7.92 -4.11 -0.45
CA LYS A 103 -7.11 -4.17 0.77
C LYS A 103 -5.73 -4.75 0.48
N THR A 104 -4.73 -4.32 1.25
CA THR A 104 -3.35 -4.80 1.09
C THR A 104 -3.23 -6.31 1.24
N CYS A 105 -4.09 -6.92 2.06
CA CYS A 105 -4.15 -8.37 2.19
C CYS A 105 -5.57 -8.87 2.45
N GLY A 106 -5.77 -10.15 2.26
CA GLY A 106 -7.06 -10.75 2.47
C GLY A 106 -7.08 -12.27 2.30
N SER A 107 -8.27 -12.80 2.31
CA SER A 107 -8.50 -14.20 1.94
C SER A 107 -9.72 -14.33 1.04
N VAL A 108 -9.68 -15.31 0.16
CA VAL A 108 -10.79 -15.74 -0.70
C VAL A 108 -10.95 -17.23 -0.63
N ASN A 109 -12.16 -17.72 -0.93
CA ASN A 109 -12.45 -19.14 -0.87
C ASN A 109 -12.80 -19.66 -2.27
N PHE A 110 -12.05 -20.65 -2.74
CA PHE A 110 -12.38 -21.45 -3.90
C PHE A 110 -13.57 -22.35 -3.57
N ARG A 111 -14.48 -22.50 -4.52
CA ARG A 111 -15.54 -23.50 -4.44
C ARG A 111 -14.98 -24.86 -4.87
N ALA A 112 -15.58 -25.95 -4.39
CA ALA A 112 -15.28 -27.28 -4.89
C ALA A 112 -15.41 -27.34 -6.43
N GLY A 113 -14.39 -27.87 -7.10
CA GLY A 113 -14.27 -27.94 -8.56
C GLY A 113 -13.57 -26.74 -9.23
N ASP A 114 -13.39 -25.62 -8.54
CA ASP A 114 -12.74 -24.45 -9.12
C ASP A 114 -11.22 -24.67 -9.23
N THR A 115 -10.63 -24.19 -10.35
CA THR A 115 -9.19 -24.19 -10.62
C THR A 115 -8.62 -22.78 -10.70
N SER A 116 -9.48 -21.76 -10.73
CA SER A 116 -9.07 -20.35 -10.73
C SER A 116 -10.10 -19.48 -10.06
N LEU A 117 -9.66 -18.32 -9.56
CA LEU A 117 -10.50 -17.34 -8.89
C LEU A 117 -9.96 -15.93 -9.15
N VAL A 118 -10.85 -14.99 -9.49
CA VAL A 118 -10.51 -13.59 -9.71
C VAL A 118 -10.78 -12.77 -8.45
N VAL A 119 -9.82 -11.94 -8.07
CA VAL A 119 -9.98 -10.90 -7.06
C VAL A 119 -9.90 -9.53 -7.74
N THR A 120 -10.95 -8.73 -7.63
CA THR A 120 -10.95 -7.35 -8.08
C THR A 120 -10.35 -6.47 -6.97
N ASP A 121 -9.31 -5.73 -7.29
CA ASP A 121 -8.69 -4.74 -6.40
C ASP A 121 -8.16 -3.57 -7.24
N SER A 122 -8.79 -2.42 -7.10
CA SER A 122 -8.49 -1.21 -7.88
C SER A 122 -7.05 -0.68 -7.70
N ARG A 123 -6.33 -1.14 -6.68
CA ARG A 123 -4.95 -0.75 -6.40
C ARG A 123 -3.92 -1.61 -7.15
N VAL A 124 -4.34 -2.78 -7.64
CA VAL A 124 -3.47 -3.69 -8.37
C VAL A 124 -3.15 -3.13 -9.75
N THR A 125 -1.90 -3.20 -10.12
CA THR A 125 -1.36 -2.89 -11.44
C THR A 125 -0.68 -4.12 -12.02
N THR A 126 -0.31 -4.07 -13.29
CA THR A 126 0.47 -5.15 -13.93
C THR A 126 1.88 -5.33 -13.34
N ALA A 127 2.37 -4.33 -12.58
CA ALA A 127 3.66 -4.36 -11.89
C ALA A 127 3.54 -4.81 -10.42
N SER A 128 2.32 -5.01 -9.89
CA SER A 128 2.13 -5.44 -8.50
C SER A 128 2.69 -6.84 -8.27
N VAL A 129 3.36 -7.03 -7.14
CA VAL A 129 3.83 -8.35 -6.66
C VAL A 129 2.77 -8.89 -5.69
N ILE A 130 2.21 -10.06 -6.00
CA ILE A 130 1.16 -10.66 -5.19
C ILE A 130 1.63 -12.03 -4.70
N VAL A 131 1.70 -12.17 -3.39
CA VAL A 131 2.01 -13.45 -2.74
C VAL A 131 0.70 -14.08 -2.26
N ALA A 132 0.45 -15.33 -2.66
CA ALA A 132 -0.71 -16.07 -2.21
C ALA A 132 -0.33 -17.47 -1.74
N THR A 133 -1.10 -18.00 -0.79
CA THR A 133 -0.88 -19.33 -0.23
C THR A 133 -2.21 -20.01 0.09
N VAL A 134 -2.26 -21.31 -0.17
CA VAL A 134 -3.39 -22.15 0.25
C VAL A 134 -3.39 -22.24 1.78
N ALA A 135 -4.49 -21.88 2.40
CA ALA A 135 -4.64 -21.82 3.86
C ALA A 135 -5.53 -22.95 4.42
N THR A 136 -6.20 -23.70 3.57
CA THR A 136 -6.97 -24.92 3.93
C THR A 136 -6.21 -26.14 3.40
N ASN A 137 -6.14 -27.20 4.20
CA ASN A 137 -5.51 -28.44 3.74
C ASN A 137 -6.47 -29.22 2.81
N ASP A 138 -6.57 -28.78 1.55
CA ASP A 138 -7.34 -29.47 0.52
C ASP A 138 -6.60 -30.74 0.04
N ALA A 139 -7.31 -31.73 -0.47
CA ALA A 139 -6.71 -33.01 -0.90
C ALA A 139 -5.83 -32.84 -2.15
N THR A 140 -6.24 -31.99 -3.11
CA THR A 140 -5.61 -31.83 -4.43
C THR A 140 -5.03 -30.45 -4.65
N MET A 141 -5.71 -29.38 -4.19
CA MET A 141 -5.27 -27.99 -4.32
C MET A 141 -4.19 -27.68 -3.26
N LYS A 142 -2.93 -27.80 -3.62
CA LYS A 142 -1.81 -27.60 -2.70
C LYS A 142 -1.03 -26.30 -2.93
N THR A 143 -1.02 -25.79 -4.15
CA THR A 143 -0.29 -24.59 -4.53
C THR A 143 -1.10 -23.70 -5.45
N VAL A 144 -0.77 -22.42 -5.45
CA VAL A 144 -1.37 -21.43 -6.33
C VAL A 144 -0.30 -20.59 -7.02
N VAL A 145 -0.64 -20.06 -8.19
CA VAL A 145 0.10 -19.04 -8.93
C VAL A 145 -0.82 -17.84 -9.12
N VAL A 146 -0.28 -16.64 -9.03
CA VAL A 146 -1.06 -15.40 -9.18
C VAL A 146 -0.60 -14.63 -10.39
N VAL A 147 -1.55 -14.17 -11.19
CA VAL A 147 -1.32 -13.30 -12.35
C VAL A 147 -1.99 -11.96 -12.08
N ALA A 148 -1.17 -10.90 -12.00
CA ALA A 148 -1.65 -9.53 -11.81
C ALA A 148 -2.12 -8.92 -13.14
N ALA A 149 -3.20 -8.13 -13.07
CA ALA A 149 -3.72 -7.33 -14.16
C ALA A 149 -4.13 -5.94 -13.63
N ALA A 150 -4.39 -4.98 -14.50
CA ALA A 150 -4.88 -3.68 -14.05
C ALA A 150 -6.25 -3.81 -13.36
N GLY A 151 -6.33 -3.43 -12.08
CA GLY A 151 -7.55 -3.47 -11.29
C GLY A 151 -7.97 -4.86 -10.78
N SER A 152 -7.15 -5.90 -10.95
CA SER A 152 -7.48 -7.26 -10.50
C SER A 152 -6.28 -8.19 -10.51
N PHE A 153 -6.45 -9.37 -9.92
CA PHE A 153 -5.54 -10.49 -10.12
C PHE A 153 -6.30 -11.81 -10.16
N THR A 154 -5.74 -12.79 -10.85
CA THR A 154 -6.29 -14.15 -10.92
C THR A 154 -5.39 -15.10 -10.16
N ILE A 155 -5.98 -15.87 -9.26
CA ILE A 155 -5.31 -16.96 -8.55
C ILE A 155 -5.61 -18.23 -9.32
N HIS A 156 -4.58 -18.94 -9.79
CA HIS A 156 -4.67 -20.23 -10.46
C HIS A 156 -4.16 -21.33 -9.53
N ALA A 157 -4.96 -22.35 -9.34
CA ALA A 157 -4.61 -23.52 -8.53
C ALA A 157 -3.93 -24.60 -9.37
N ASN A 158 -3.06 -25.40 -8.76
CA ASN A 158 -2.42 -26.56 -9.40
C ASN A 158 -3.42 -27.67 -9.75
N ALA A 159 -4.55 -27.73 -9.07
CA ALA A 159 -5.65 -28.69 -9.29
C ALA A 159 -6.96 -28.12 -8.79
N ALA A 160 -8.09 -28.72 -9.18
CA ALA A 160 -9.39 -28.32 -8.68
C ALA A 160 -9.49 -28.54 -7.16
N ALA A 161 -10.10 -27.57 -6.47
CA ALA A 161 -10.39 -27.70 -5.05
C ALA A 161 -11.39 -28.84 -4.80
N THR A 162 -11.14 -29.68 -3.81
CA THR A 162 -12.06 -30.80 -3.47
C THR A 162 -13.23 -30.34 -2.58
N ALA A 163 -13.03 -29.22 -1.87
CA ALA A 163 -14.04 -28.59 -1.00
C ALA A 163 -13.82 -27.07 -1.03
N GLU A 164 -14.54 -26.33 -0.18
CA GLU A 164 -14.24 -24.92 0.03
C GLU A 164 -12.81 -24.77 0.54
N THR A 165 -11.94 -24.14 -0.27
CA THR A 165 -10.51 -24.01 0.01
C THR A 165 -10.12 -22.55 0.09
N ARG A 166 -9.67 -22.13 1.27
CA ARG A 166 -9.21 -20.76 1.52
C ARG A 166 -7.82 -20.53 0.96
N VAL A 167 -7.64 -19.39 0.32
CA VAL A 167 -6.34 -18.85 -0.09
C VAL A 167 -6.16 -17.48 0.56
N ASN A 168 -5.04 -17.28 1.24
CA ASN A 168 -4.62 -15.97 1.75
C ASN A 168 -3.74 -15.29 0.74
N PHE A 169 -3.80 -13.95 0.68
CA PHE A 169 -2.94 -13.17 -0.21
C PHE A 169 -2.47 -11.87 0.44
N ILE A 170 -1.35 -11.33 -0.08
CA ILE A 170 -0.84 -9.98 0.17
C ILE A 170 -0.45 -9.34 -1.16
N VAL A 171 -0.80 -8.07 -1.34
CA VAL A 171 -0.48 -7.23 -2.51
C VAL A 171 0.61 -6.24 -2.11
N ILE A 172 1.68 -6.17 -2.90
CA ILE A 172 2.80 -5.24 -2.77
C ILE A 172 2.86 -4.42 -4.06
N ASN A 173 2.72 -3.09 -3.94
CA ASN A 173 2.75 -2.14 -5.06
C ASN A 173 4.06 -1.34 -5.05
#